data_ebe200a4d9370b022a4d5e2fb938b8ec
#
_entry.id   ebe200a4d9370b022a4d5e2fb938b8ec
#
_cell.length_a   1.000
_cell.length_b   1.000
_cell.length_c   1.000
_cell.angle_alpha   90.00
_cell.angle_beta   90.00
_cell.angle_gamma   90.00
#
_symmetry.space_group_name_H-M   'P 1'
#
loop_
_entity.id
_entity.type
_entity.pdbx_description
1 polymer ?
#
loop_
_entity_poly.entity_id
_entity_poly.type
_entity_poly.pdbx_seq_one_letter_code
_entity_poly.pdbx_strand_id
1 'polypeptide(L)'
;MKRGDRAVLFNGRGREITAEIVDLSRSEIRLRKVHETETAPLRCRITLGQAIPKGRNMDLIVQKAVEIGAAEIAPLISERTIVDLDKKEAEQKCAKWQQIAIEAAKQCGQNWLPTVQTPRKLKDFFRDVETGVSPVILESMRPTRAPLQFDLGLIGSLQPDATHLKKILSNYTEQHRDRPKNVLMLVGPEGDFTPAELALAKTNGCLPITLGPIILRVETAAIYCLSVLSYELM
;
A
#
# COMPACT_ATOMS: atom_id res chain seq x y z
N MET A 1 7.40 2.71 -30.85
CA MET A 1 6.54 1.59 -31.25
C MET A 1 6.14 1.76 -32.71
N LYS A 2 5.98 0.68 -33.47
CA LYS A 2 5.61 0.67 -34.88
C LYS A 2 4.54 -0.39 -35.13
N ARG A 3 3.92 -0.38 -36.31
CA ARG A 3 2.99 -1.43 -36.75
C ARG A 3 3.66 -2.80 -36.68
N GLY A 4 2.96 -3.78 -36.11
CA GLY A 4 3.46 -5.15 -35.86
C GLY A 4 4.10 -5.33 -34.46
N ASP A 5 4.42 -4.25 -33.72
CA ASP A 5 4.90 -4.36 -32.33
C ASP A 5 3.77 -4.86 -31.43
N ARG A 6 4.14 -5.56 -30.37
CA ARG A 6 3.18 -5.99 -29.33
C ARG A 6 3.24 -5.04 -28.13
N ALA A 7 2.05 -4.76 -27.59
CA ALA A 7 1.86 -4.00 -26.36
C ALA A 7 1.03 -4.82 -25.36
N VAL A 8 1.34 -4.67 -24.09
CA VAL A 8 0.58 -5.25 -22.99
C VAL A 8 -0.25 -4.16 -22.35
N LEU A 9 -1.55 -4.41 -22.22
CA LEU A 9 -2.48 -3.51 -21.56
C LEU A 9 -3.09 -4.25 -20.36
N PHE A 10 -3.20 -3.59 -19.23
CA PHE A 10 -3.85 -4.14 -18.07
C PHE A 10 -4.84 -3.13 -17.45
N ASN A 11 -5.87 -3.65 -16.79
CA ASN A 11 -6.93 -2.82 -16.21
C ASN A 11 -6.73 -2.47 -14.74
N GLY A 12 -5.64 -2.93 -14.12
CA GLY A 12 -5.36 -2.77 -12.69
C GLY A 12 -6.25 -3.62 -11.77
N ARG A 13 -7.00 -4.58 -12.34
CA ARG A 13 -7.93 -5.47 -11.61
C ARG A 13 -7.73 -6.94 -12.01
N GLY A 14 -6.50 -7.31 -12.34
CA GLY A 14 -6.12 -8.68 -12.69
C GLY A 14 -6.23 -9.04 -14.16
N ARG A 15 -6.90 -8.24 -14.99
CA ARG A 15 -7.05 -8.54 -16.42
C ARG A 15 -5.95 -7.90 -17.24
N GLU A 16 -5.32 -8.69 -18.09
CA GLU A 16 -4.25 -8.28 -19.00
C GLU A 16 -4.57 -8.71 -20.43
N ILE A 17 -4.24 -7.85 -21.37
CA ILE A 17 -4.40 -8.12 -22.82
C ILE A 17 -3.07 -7.86 -23.50
N THR A 18 -2.53 -8.88 -24.17
CA THR A 18 -1.49 -8.70 -25.18
C THR A 18 -2.14 -8.34 -26.50
N ALA A 19 -1.73 -7.21 -27.08
CA ALA A 19 -2.28 -6.71 -28.33
C ALA A 19 -1.17 -6.37 -29.34
N GLU A 20 -1.46 -6.53 -30.62
CA GLU A 20 -0.58 -6.13 -31.73
C GLU A 20 -1.03 -4.76 -32.28
N ILE A 21 -0.07 -3.88 -32.53
CA ILE A 21 -0.33 -2.58 -33.16
C ILE A 21 -0.60 -2.81 -34.65
N VAL A 22 -1.85 -2.64 -35.07
CA VAL A 22 -2.26 -2.79 -36.47
C VAL A 22 -2.22 -1.48 -37.23
N ASP A 23 -2.39 -0.35 -36.53
CA ASP A 23 -2.26 0.98 -37.10
C ASP A 23 -1.79 1.98 -36.04
N LEU A 24 -1.01 2.98 -36.46
CA LEU A 24 -0.44 4.00 -35.58
C LEU A 24 -0.51 5.35 -36.28
N SER A 25 -1.28 6.27 -35.74
CA SER A 25 -1.36 7.67 -36.14
C SER A 25 -0.90 8.59 -35.01
N ARG A 26 -0.88 9.91 -35.26
CA ARG A 26 -0.53 10.90 -34.22
C ARG A 26 -1.55 10.97 -33.07
N SER A 27 -2.81 10.62 -33.33
CA SER A 27 -3.94 10.76 -32.38
C SER A 27 -4.53 9.44 -31.95
N GLU A 28 -4.27 8.33 -32.66
CA GLU A 28 -4.93 7.04 -32.44
C GLU A 28 -3.95 5.89 -32.65
N ILE A 29 -4.07 4.88 -31.78
CA ILE A 29 -3.41 3.60 -31.92
C ILE A 29 -4.48 2.53 -32.02
N ARG A 30 -4.53 1.79 -33.14
CA ARG A 30 -5.43 0.64 -33.29
C ARG A 30 -4.72 -0.64 -32.91
N LEU A 31 -5.34 -1.38 -32.03
CA LEU A 31 -4.82 -2.60 -31.45
C LEU A 31 -5.69 -3.79 -31.82
N ARG A 32 -5.06 -4.90 -32.16
CA ARG A 32 -5.72 -6.19 -32.32
C ARG A 32 -5.37 -7.07 -31.13
N LYS A 33 -6.37 -7.50 -30.37
CA LYS A 33 -6.17 -8.43 -29.27
C LYS A 33 -5.58 -9.75 -29.79
N VAL A 34 -4.48 -10.19 -29.19
CA VAL A 34 -3.81 -11.47 -29.49
C VAL A 34 -4.11 -12.49 -28.41
N HIS A 35 -3.97 -12.08 -27.14
CA HIS A 35 -4.17 -12.95 -25.99
C HIS A 35 -4.73 -12.16 -24.81
N GLU A 36 -5.43 -12.85 -23.93
CA GLU A 36 -5.98 -12.27 -22.70
C GLU A 36 -5.77 -13.24 -21.55
N THR A 37 -5.34 -12.70 -20.42
CA THR A 37 -5.12 -13.44 -19.17
C THR A 37 -5.82 -12.75 -18.01
N GLU A 38 -6.17 -13.52 -17.01
CA GLU A 38 -6.69 -13.04 -15.74
C GLU A 38 -5.81 -13.59 -14.61
N THR A 39 -5.30 -12.69 -13.79
CA THR A 39 -4.46 -12.99 -12.64
C THR A 39 -5.31 -12.90 -11.38
N ALA A 40 -5.34 -13.95 -10.57
CA ALA A 40 -6.00 -13.89 -9.26
C ALA A 40 -5.33 -12.86 -8.34
N PRO A 41 -6.07 -12.22 -7.42
CA PRO A 41 -5.46 -11.36 -6.41
C PRO A 41 -4.54 -12.17 -5.48
N LEU A 42 -3.60 -11.48 -4.87
CA LEU A 42 -2.72 -12.08 -3.86
C LEU A 42 -3.54 -12.61 -2.67
N ARG A 43 -3.06 -13.68 -2.05
CA ARG A 43 -3.77 -14.37 -0.95
C ARG A 43 -4.01 -13.48 0.26
N CYS A 44 -3.07 -12.59 0.56
CA CYS A 44 -3.17 -11.62 1.63
C CYS A 44 -3.17 -10.21 1.06
N ARG A 45 -4.09 -9.39 1.53
CA ARG A 45 -4.18 -7.97 1.22
C ARG A 45 -3.41 -7.17 2.25
N ILE A 46 -2.26 -6.61 1.88
CA ILE A 46 -1.45 -5.79 2.78
C ILE A 46 -1.72 -4.30 2.51
N THR A 47 -2.17 -3.58 3.53
CA THR A 47 -2.27 -2.12 3.54
C THR A 47 -1.07 -1.54 4.28
N LEU A 48 -0.27 -0.73 3.59
CA LEU A 48 0.80 0.04 4.21
C LEU A 48 0.28 1.40 4.68
N GLY A 49 0.15 1.60 5.98
CA GLY A 49 -0.07 2.91 6.59
C GLY A 49 1.27 3.58 6.87
N GLN A 50 1.71 4.44 5.94
CA GLN A 50 3.03 5.06 5.98
C GLN A 50 2.96 6.50 6.45
N ALA A 51 3.56 6.82 7.60
CA ALA A 51 3.79 8.22 7.97
C ALA A 51 4.68 8.88 6.92
N ILE A 52 4.26 10.04 6.41
CA ILE A 52 4.97 10.73 5.33
C ILE A 52 6.37 11.11 5.81
N PRO A 53 7.44 10.55 5.22
CA PRO A 53 8.81 10.85 5.62
C PRO A 53 9.26 12.22 5.11
N LYS A 54 10.37 12.70 5.63
CA LYS A 54 11.04 13.90 5.12
C LYS A 54 11.51 13.71 3.67
N GLY A 55 11.54 14.80 2.91
CA GLY A 55 12.10 14.80 1.55
C GLY A 55 11.26 14.02 0.53
N ARG A 56 11.95 13.20 -0.27
CA ARG A 56 11.35 12.45 -1.39
C ARG A 56 11.23 10.94 -1.13
N ASN A 57 11.52 10.47 0.07
CA ASN A 57 11.56 9.04 0.37
C ASN A 57 10.20 8.34 0.16
N MET A 58 9.09 9.10 0.26
CA MET A 58 7.77 8.55 -0.02
C MET A 58 7.62 8.03 -1.46
N ASP A 59 8.27 8.67 -2.44
CA ASP A 59 8.25 8.22 -3.83
C ASP A 59 8.88 6.82 -3.97
N LEU A 60 10.01 6.60 -3.31
CA LEU A 60 10.69 5.30 -3.25
C LEU A 60 9.84 4.25 -2.51
N ILE A 61 9.26 4.62 -1.37
CA ILE A 61 8.40 3.72 -0.58
C ILE A 61 7.22 3.25 -1.41
N VAL A 62 6.52 4.16 -2.09
CA VAL A 62 5.38 3.81 -2.97
C VAL A 62 5.84 2.84 -4.06
N GLN A 63 6.93 3.16 -4.76
CA GLN A 63 7.46 2.29 -5.81
C GLN A 63 7.73 0.87 -5.27
N LYS A 64 8.47 0.74 -4.16
CA LYS A 64 8.83 -0.56 -3.60
C LYS A 64 7.66 -1.29 -2.97
N ALA A 65 6.69 -0.58 -2.39
CA ALA A 65 5.47 -1.18 -1.89
C ALA A 65 4.68 -1.89 -3.00
N VAL A 66 4.58 -1.29 -4.18
CA VAL A 66 3.96 -1.93 -5.36
C VAL A 66 4.72 -3.16 -5.79
N GLU A 67 6.04 -3.06 -5.95
CA GLU A 67 6.90 -4.17 -6.38
C GLU A 67 6.85 -5.37 -5.42
N ILE A 68 6.62 -5.13 -4.11
CA ILE A 68 6.52 -6.17 -3.07
C ILE A 68 5.08 -6.71 -2.92
N GLY A 69 4.10 -6.10 -3.60
CA GLY A 69 2.72 -6.61 -3.61
C GLY A 69 1.79 -5.97 -2.58
N ALA A 70 2.09 -4.78 -2.06
CA ALA A 70 1.12 -4.05 -1.26
C ALA A 70 -0.16 -3.79 -2.07
N ALA A 71 -1.32 -4.06 -1.47
CA ALA A 71 -2.62 -3.84 -2.11
C ALA A 71 -3.11 -2.40 -1.96
N GLU A 72 -2.60 -1.70 -0.96
CA GLU A 72 -3.00 -0.35 -0.63
C GLU A 72 -1.92 0.41 0.11
N ILE A 73 -1.82 1.70 -0.14
CA ILE A 73 -0.90 2.61 0.54
C ILE A 73 -1.71 3.76 1.11
N ALA A 74 -1.68 3.93 2.43
CA ALA A 74 -2.32 5.01 3.17
C ALA A 74 -1.24 5.96 3.71
N PRO A 75 -0.98 7.11 3.05
CA PRO A 75 -0.08 8.13 3.57
C PRO A 75 -0.67 8.76 4.82
N LEU A 76 0.10 8.81 5.91
CA LEU A 76 -0.34 9.31 7.21
C LEU A 76 0.39 10.60 7.58
N ILE A 77 -0.35 11.55 8.09
CA ILE A 77 0.17 12.77 8.70
C ILE A 77 0.28 12.50 10.20
N SER A 78 1.51 12.17 10.66
CA SER A 78 1.84 12.01 12.07
C SER A 78 2.14 13.37 12.71
N GLU A 79 2.00 13.48 14.02
CA GLU A 79 2.37 14.68 14.79
C GLU A 79 3.84 15.07 14.64
N ARG A 80 4.72 14.09 14.35
CA ARG A 80 6.14 14.30 14.09
C ARG A 80 6.49 14.44 12.60
N THR A 81 5.49 14.39 11.73
CA THR A 81 5.65 14.70 10.32
C THR A 81 5.77 16.22 10.14
N ILE A 82 6.84 16.67 9.50
CA ILE A 82 7.11 18.12 9.27
C ILE A 82 6.19 18.71 8.19
N VAL A 83 5.41 17.88 7.52
CA VAL A 83 4.59 18.28 6.38
C VAL A 83 3.19 18.64 6.88
N ASP A 84 2.85 19.92 6.84
CA ASP A 84 1.48 20.40 6.94
C ASP A 84 0.90 20.48 5.52
N LEU A 85 -0.21 19.82 5.27
CA LEU A 85 -0.83 19.73 3.94
C LEU A 85 -2.24 20.30 4.00
N ASP A 86 -2.52 21.27 3.16
CA ASP A 86 -3.90 21.62 2.88
C ASP A 86 -4.57 20.53 2.00
N LYS A 87 -5.88 20.65 1.84
CA LYS A 87 -6.68 19.64 1.09
C LYS A 87 -6.19 19.51 -0.36
N LYS A 88 -5.86 20.61 -1.02
CA LYS A 88 -5.41 20.64 -2.41
C LYS A 88 -4.04 19.98 -2.57
N GLU A 89 -3.11 20.29 -1.67
CA GLU A 89 -1.78 19.68 -1.64
C GLU A 89 -1.85 18.18 -1.36
N ALA A 90 -2.74 17.74 -0.45
CA ALA A 90 -2.97 16.33 -0.18
C ALA A 90 -3.49 15.58 -1.41
N GLU A 91 -4.44 16.16 -2.15
CA GLU A 91 -4.95 15.60 -3.40
C GLU A 91 -3.87 15.53 -4.49
N GLN A 92 -3.04 16.56 -4.63
CA GLN A 92 -1.92 16.59 -5.60
C GLN A 92 -0.87 15.52 -5.26
N LYS A 93 -0.52 15.35 -3.99
CA LYS A 93 0.41 14.29 -3.55
C LYS A 93 -0.17 12.90 -3.80
N CYS A 94 -1.44 12.69 -3.48
CA CYS A 94 -2.15 11.44 -3.77
C CYS A 94 -2.08 11.10 -5.27
N ALA A 95 -2.43 12.04 -6.14
CA ALA A 95 -2.37 11.86 -7.59
C ALA A 95 -0.94 11.53 -8.08
N LYS A 96 0.07 12.25 -7.56
CA LYS A 96 1.48 11.99 -7.87
C LYS A 96 1.89 10.56 -7.47
N TRP A 97 1.59 10.15 -6.24
CA TRP A 97 1.97 8.82 -5.76
C TRP A 97 1.18 7.69 -6.44
N GLN A 98 -0.08 7.94 -6.79
CA GLN A 98 -0.85 7.01 -7.61
C GLN A 98 -0.21 6.82 -9.00
N GLN A 99 0.32 7.88 -9.61
CA GLN A 99 1.04 7.77 -10.87
C GLN A 99 2.34 6.95 -10.72
N ILE A 100 3.09 7.15 -9.62
CA ILE A 100 4.27 6.32 -9.32
C ILE A 100 3.87 4.85 -9.17
N ALA A 101 2.76 4.56 -8.49
CA ALA A 101 2.25 3.20 -8.33
C ALA A 101 1.90 2.57 -9.69
N ILE A 102 1.29 3.32 -10.61
CA ILE A 102 1.00 2.86 -11.98
C ILE A 102 2.27 2.51 -12.74
N GLU A 103 3.29 3.38 -12.70
CA GLU A 103 4.56 3.13 -13.39
C GLU A 103 5.32 1.94 -12.78
N ALA A 104 5.32 1.80 -11.45
CA ALA A 104 5.89 0.64 -10.78
C ALA A 104 5.16 -0.66 -11.17
N ALA A 105 3.83 -0.66 -11.21
CA ALA A 105 3.03 -1.80 -11.63
C ALA A 105 3.33 -2.24 -13.07
N LYS A 106 3.46 -1.28 -13.98
CA LYS A 106 3.89 -1.55 -15.38
C LYS A 106 5.26 -2.21 -15.44
N GLN A 107 6.20 -1.74 -14.63
CA GLN A 107 7.57 -2.23 -14.63
C GLN A 107 7.67 -3.64 -14.04
N CYS A 108 6.98 -3.93 -12.91
CA CYS A 108 7.06 -5.23 -12.24
C CYS A 108 6.03 -6.26 -12.73
N GLY A 109 5.14 -5.89 -13.66
CA GLY A 109 4.09 -6.78 -14.19
C GLY A 109 2.96 -7.05 -13.21
N GLN A 110 2.73 -6.14 -12.25
CA GLN A 110 1.63 -6.27 -11.28
C GLN A 110 0.30 -5.89 -11.91
N ASN A 111 -0.58 -6.89 -12.11
CA ASN A 111 -1.90 -6.69 -12.75
C ASN A 111 -2.99 -6.19 -11.79
N TRP A 112 -2.73 -6.24 -10.47
CA TRP A 112 -3.58 -5.65 -9.43
C TRP A 112 -2.96 -4.35 -8.95
N LEU A 113 -3.48 -3.22 -9.45
CA LEU A 113 -2.94 -1.91 -9.15
C LEU A 113 -3.27 -1.50 -7.72
N PRO A 114 -2.27 -1.22 -6.86
CA PRO A 114 -2.50 -0.69 -5.54
C PRO A 114 -3.19 0.68 -5.56
N THR A 115 -4.07 0.91 -4.59
CA THR A 115 -4.69 2.22 -4.38
C THR A 115 -3.83 3.04 -3.43
N VAL A 116 -3.48 4.27 -3.81
CA VAL A 116 -2.88 5.25 -2.92
C VAL A 116 -3.98 6.15 -2.38
N GLN A 117 -4.13 6.20 -1.06
CA GLN A 117 -5.11 7.05 -0.39
C GLN A 117 -4.65 8.51 -0.30
N THR A 118 -5.60 9.44 -0.14
CA THR A 118 -5.28 10.82 0.19
C THR A 118 -4.65 10.89 1.59
N PRO A 119 -3.55 11.65 1.77
CA PRO A 119 -2.94 11.87 3.08
C PRO A 119 -3.93 12.32 4.15
N ARG A 120 -3.87 11.70 5.33
CA ARG A 120 -4.74 12.03 6.46
C ARG A 120 -4.06 11.79 7.80
N LYS A 121 -4.60 12.38 8.87
CA LYS A 121 -4.13 12.11 10.24
C LYS A 121 -4.46 10.68 10.66
N LEU A 122 -3.62 10.09 11.50
CA LEU A 122 -3.81 8.72 11.98
C LEU A 122 -5.19 8.52 12.66
N LYS A 123 -5.67 9.50 13.42
CA LYS A 123 -7.00 9.46 14.06
C LYS A 123 -8.16 9.40 13.04
N ASP A 124 -8.02 10.11 11.91
CA ASP A 124 -9.05 10.12 10.89
C ASP A 124 -9.01 8.82 10.07
N PHE A 125 -7.80 8.26 9.88
CA PHE A 125 -7.64 6.95 9.27
C PHE A 125 -8.40 5.86 10.05
N PHE A 126 -8.24 5.78 11.36
CA PHE A 126 -8.94 4.78 12.17
C PHE A 126 -10.45 5.02 12.25
N ARG A 127 -10.90 6.28 12.37
CA ARG A 127 -12.34 6.58 12.33
C ARG A 127 -13.00 6.08 11.05
N ASP A 128 -12.35 6.24 9.90
CA ASP A 128 -12.87 5.78 8.62
C ASP A 128 -12.86 4.24 8.51
N VAL A 129 -11.91 3.58 9.18
CA VAL A 129 -11.88 2.11 9.33
C VAL A 129 -13.11 1.63 10.12
N GLU A 130 -13.44 2.27 11.25
CA GLU A 130 -14.59 1.91 12.09
C GLU A 130 -15.93 2.15 11.41
N THR A 131 -16.08 3.28 10.72
CA THR A 131 -17.34 3.68 10.08
C THR A 131 -17.58 3.07 8.72
N GLY A 132 -16.55 2.44 8.13
CA GLY A 132 -16.62 1.90 6.78
C GLY A 132 -16.70 2.94 5.67
N VAL A 133 -16.44 4.21 5.98
CA VAL A 133 -16.43 5.30 5.00
C VAL A 133 -15.10 5.26 4.25
N SER A 134 -15.14 4.88 2.99
CA SER A 134 -13.97 5.00 2.11
C SER A 134 -13.63 6.46 1.85
N PRO A 135 -12.34 6.83 1.89
CA PRO A 135 -11.93 8.18 1.49
C PRO A 135 -12.29 8.47 0.04
N VAL A 136 -12.44 9.75 -0.26
CA VAL A 136 -12.70 10.24 -1.61
C VAL A 136 -11.56 9.78 -2.54
N ILE A 137 -11.85 8.81 -3.38
CA ILE A 137 -11.02 8.42 -4.52
C ILE A 137 -11.65 9.10 -5.73
N LEU A 138 -10.84 9.54 -6.70
CA LEU A 138 -11.31 10.04 -7.99
C LEU A 138 -12.44 9.14 -8.52
N GLU A 139 -13.60 9.70 -8.83
CA GLU A 139 -14.85 8.97 -9.13
C GLU A 139 -14.70 7.89 -10.23
N SER A 140 -13.74 8.07 -11.13
CA SER A 140 -13.42 7.11 -12.20
C SER A 140 -12.73 5.82 -11.72
N MET A 141 -12.26 5.77 -10.47
CA MET A 141 -11.49 4.65 -9.89
C MET A 141 -12.17 4.00 -8.67
N ARG A 142 -13.46 4.25 -8.42
CA ARG A 142 -14.16 3.65 -7.28
C ARG A 142 -14.19 2.12 -7.39
N PRO A 143 -13.44 1.38 -6.57
CA PRO A 143 -13.82 0.00 -6.29
C PRO A 143 -15.07 0.04 -5.40
N THR A 144 -16.02 -0.83 -5.63
CA THR A 144 -17.07 -1.17 -4.66
C THR A 144 -16.39 -1.76 -3.43
N ARG A 145 -16.20 -0.95 -2.37
CA ARG A 145 -15.38 -1.34 -1.25
C ARG A 145 -16.20 -1.51 0.01
N ALA A 146 -16.11 -2.72 0.59
CA ALA A 146 -16.47 -2.98 1.97
C ALA A 146 -15.55 -2.19 2.94
N PRO A 147 -15.99 -1.89 4.18
CA PRO A 147 -15.14 -1.26 5.19
C PRO A 147 -13.81 -1.98 5.35
N LEU A 148 -12.75 -1.23 5.59
CA LEU A 148 -11.42 -1.77 5.87
C LEU A 148 -11.46 -2.52 7.21
N GLN A 149 -11.81 -3.80 7.18
CA GLN A 149 -11.59 -4.70 8.31
C GLN A 149 -10.22 -5.34 8.14
N PHE A 150 -9.35 -5.17 9.12
CA PHE A 150 -8.08 -5.85 9.16
C PHE A 150 -8.19 -7.06 10.10
N ASP A 151 -7.72 -8.21 9.65
CA ASP A 151 -7.61 -9.40 10.48
C ASP A 151 -6.44 -9.25 11.46
N LEU A 152 -5.41 -8.50 11.06
CA LEU A 152 -4.21 -8.25 11.84
C LEU A 152 -3.71 -6.81 11.61
N GLY A 153 -3.69 -6.00 12.67
CA GLY A 153 -3.07 -4.68 12.70
C GLY A 153 -1.67 -4.76 13.32
N LEU A 154 -0.70 -4.12 12.70
CA LEU A 154 0.70 -4.08 13.12
C LEU A 154 1.20 -2.64 13.12
N ILE A 155 2.04 -2.28 14.10
CA ILE A 155 2.70 -0.97 14.14
C ILE A 155 4.17 -1.15 14.50
N GLY A 156 5.06 -0.65 13.64
CA GLY A 156 6.49 -0.55 13.94
C GLY A 156 6.70 0.31 15.19
N SER A 157 7.47 -0.18 16.16
CA SER A 157 7.67 0.51 17.43
C SER A 157 9.07 0.23 17.99
N LEU A 158 9.68 1.26 18.55
CA LEU A 158 10.94 1.18 19.30
C LEU A 158 10.72 0.95 20.80
N GLN A 159 9.47 0.76 21.25
CA GLN A 159 9.14 0.58 22.66
C GLN A 159 9.47 -0.84 23.13
N PRO A 160 9.77 -1.03 24.44
CA PRO A 160 10.17 -2.33 25.00
C PRO A 160 9.10 -3.43 24.91
N ASP A 161 7.83 -3.07 24.74
CA ASP A 161 6.70 -4.00 24.60
C ASP A 161 6.50 -4.52 23.16
N ALA A 162 7.34 -4.07 22.23
CA ALA A 162 7.28 -4.52 20.85
C ALA A 162 7.73 -5.98 20.72
N THR A 163 6.93 -6.77 20.00
CA THR A 163 7.17 -8.21 19.78
C THR A 163 7.71 -8.44 18.38
N HIS A 164 8.56 -9.44 18.20
CA HIS A 164 9.08 -9.80 16.88
C HIS A 164 7.94 -10.27 15.94
N LEU A 165 7.91 -9.75 14.71
CA LEU A 165 6.83 -10.02 13.74
C LEU A 165 6.57 -11.52 13.54
N LYS A 166 7.63 -12.33 13.43
CA LYS A 166 7.49 -13.79 13.27
C LYS A 166 6.67 -14.42 14.40
N LYS A 167 6.88 -13.98 15.66
CA LYS A 167 6.13 -14.49 16.81
C LYS A 167 4.65 -14.12 16.74
N ILE A 168 4.35 -12.89 16.29
CA ILE A 168 2.95 -12.45 16.11
C ILE A 168 2.24 -13.29 15.03
N LEU A 169 2.90 -13.52 13.89
CA LEU A 169 2.32 -14.31 12.81
C LEU A 169 2.12 -15.79 13.22
N SER A 170 3.07 -16.39 13.97
CA SER A 170 2.91 -17.72 14.53
C SER A 170 1.72 -17.80 15.48
N ASN A 171 1.63 -16.86 16.45
CA ASN A 171 0.52 -16.82 17.41
C ASN A 171 -0.83 -16.64 16.70
N TYR A 172 -0.90 -15.78 15.68
CA TYR A 172 -2.11 -15.57 14.89
C TYR A 172 -2.55 -16.88 14.24
N THR A 173 -1.63 -17.58 13.57
CA THR A 173 -1.90 -18.83 12.87
C THR A 173 -2.35 -19.94 13.85
N GLU A 174 -1.72 -20.01 15.02
CA GLU A 174 -2.12 -20.98 16.07
C GLU A 174 -3.53 -20.72 16.60
N GLN A 175 -3.89 -19.44 16.82
CA GLN A 175 -5.19 -19.07 17.35
C GLN A 175 -6.34 -19.22 16.33
N HIS A 176 -6.10 -18.84 15.08
CA HIS A 176 -7.14 -18.79 14.05
C HIS A 176 -7.12 -20.00 13.10
N ARG A 177 -6.09 -20.85 13.19
CA ARG A 177 -5.85 -21.99 12.28
C ARG A 177 -5.82 -21.62 10.80
N ASP A 178 -5.59 -20.34 10.50
CA ASP A 178 -5.47 -19.78 9.16
C ASP A 178 -4.52 -18.56 9.22
N ARG A 179 -4.03 -18.14 8.07
CA ARG A 179 -3.22 -16.91 7.94
C ARG A 179 -4.13 -15.69 7.79
N PRO A 180 -3.71 -14.50 8.25
CA PRO A 180 -4.48 -13.28 8.03
C PRO A 180 -4.61 -13.00 6.53
N LYS A 181 -5.81 -12.58 6.10
CA LYS A 181 -6.13 -12.23 4.70
C LYS A 181 -6.05 -10.73 4.45
N ASN A 182 -6.19 -9.94 5.52
CA ASN A 182 -6.12 -8.48 5.48
C ASN A 182 -5.21 -8.00 6.61
N VAL A 183 -4.07 -7.43 6.25
CA VAL A 183 -3.07 -6.93 7.21
C VAL A 183 -2.89 -5.43 7.05
N LEU A 184 -2.95 -4.70 8.17
CA LEU A 184 -2.50 -3.32 8.26
C LEU A 184 -1.08 -3.30 8.84
N MET A 185 -0.15 -2.64 8.14
CA MET A 185 1.19 -2.36 8.64
C MET A 185 1.42 -0.86 8.74
N LEU A 186 1.56 -0.34 9.97
CA LEU A 186 1.86 1.06 10.24
C LEU A 186 3.36 1.26 10.42
N VAL A 187 3.93 2.20 9.66
CA VAL A 187 5.34 2.60 9.74
C VAL A 187 5.44 4.10 10.05
N GLY A 188 6.13 4.44 11.14
CA GLY A 188 6.30 5.81 11.61
C GLY A 188 7.23 6.67 10.75
N PRO A 189 7.31 7.99 11.05
CA PRO A 189 8.30 8.89 10.47
C PRO A 189 9.67 8.68 11.14
N GLU A 190 10.69 9.47 10.77
CA GLU A 190 12.05 9.39 11.32
C GLU A 190 12.13 9.52 12.84
N GLY A 191 11.17 10.19 13.45
CA GLY A 191 11.08 10.37 14.91
C GLY A 191 10.18 9.35 15.61
N ASP A 192 9.74 8.29 14.92
CA ASP A 192 8.71 7.34 15.36
C ASP A 192 7.33 8.02 15.60
N PHE A 193 6.29 7.24 15.86
CA PHE A 193 5.01 7.75 16.31
C PHE A 193 5.11 8.33 17.73
N THR A 194 4.27 9.31 18.05
CA THR A 194 4.17 9.81 19.42
C THR A 194 3.53 8.76 20.34
N PRO A 195 3.74 8.85 21.68
CA PRO A 195 3.07 7.95 22.62
C PRO A 195 1.54 7.95 22.47
N ALA A 196 0.94 9.11 22.13
CA ALA A 196 -0.50 9.23 21.90
C ALA A 196 -0.94 8.48 20.63
N GLU A 197 -0.17 8.58 19.54
CA GLU A 197 -0.43 7.86 18.29
C GLU A 197 -0.24 6.34 18.46
N LEU A 198 0.80 5.92 19.20
CA LEU A 198 0.99 4.50 19.55
C LEU A 198 -0.17 3.96 20.40
N ALA A 199 -0.63 4.73 21.40
CA ALA A 199 -1.79 4.35 22.21
C ALA A 199 -3.04 4.24 21.35
N LEU A 200 -3.28 5.20 20.46
CA LEU A 200 -4.40 5.17 19.52
C LEU A 200 -4.37 3.92 18.63
N ALA A 201 -3.21 3.60 18.06
CA ALA A 201 -3.06 2.40 17.23
C ALA A 201 -3.33 1.11 18.02
N LYS A 202 -2.82 1.00 19.25
CA LYS A 202 -3.07 -0.14 20.15
C LYS A 202 -4.57 -0.27 20.52
N THR A 203 -5.25 0.84 20.81
CA THR A 203 -6.69 0.86 21.09
C THR A 203 -7.50 0.37 19.90
N ASN A 204 -6.99 0.60 18.67
CA ASN A 204 -7.57 0.09 17.42
C ASN A 204 -7.06 -1.30 17.03
N GLY A 205 -6.49 -2.06 17.96
CA GLY A 205 -6.10 -3.45 17.77
C GLY A 205 -4.74 -3.66 17.07
N CYS A 206 -3.94 -2.60 16.88
CA CYS A 206 -2.61 -2.76 16.31
C CYS A 206 -1.61 -3.28 17.35
N LEU A 207 -0.88 -4.32 17.00
CA LEU A 207 0.17 -4.92 17.81
C LEU A 207 1.50 -4.25 17.52
N PRO A 208 2.26 -3.80 18.56
CA PRO A 208 3.57 -3.22 18.36
C PRO A 208 4.58 -4.29 17.96
N ILE A 209 5.33 -4.02 16.88
CA ILE A 209 6.36 -4.92 16.38
C ILE A 209 7.75 -4.28 16.44
N THR A 210 8.76 -5.07 16.80
CA THR A 210 10.16 -4.71 16.63
C THR A 210 10.71 -5.29 15.33
N LEU A 211 11.56 -4.51 14.67
CA LEU A 211 12.26 -4.89 13.43
C LEU A 211 13.68 -5.40 13.71
N GLY A 212 14.01 -5.63 14.97
CA GLY A 212 15.32 -6.08 15.42
C GLY A 212 16.08 -5.01 16.24
N PRO A 213 17.35 -5.26 16.54
CA PRO A 213 18.14 -4.41 17.45
C PRO A 213 18.68 -3.13 16.79
N ILE A 214 18.54 -3.00 15.46
CA ILE A 214 19.08 -1.87 14.69
C ILE A 214 17.93 -0.96 14.28
N ILE A 215 18.10 0.34 14.50
CA ILE A 215 17.13 1.34 14.04
C ILE A 215 17.25 1.49 12.52
N LEU A 216 16.19 1.20 11.83
CA LEU A 216 16.10 1.30 10.37
C LEU A 216 15.66 2.71 9.95
N ARG A 217 16.13 3.16 8.80
CA ARG A 217 15.53 4.33 8.13
C ARG A 217 14.08 4.01 7.73
N VAL A 218 13.27 5.04 7.60
CA VAL A 218 11.82 4.90 7.33
C VAL A 218 11.55 4.07 6.09
N GLU A 219 12.23 4.36 4.99
CA GLU A 219 12.12 3.61 3.73
C GLU A 219 12.57 2.15 3.89
N THR A 220 13.65 1.91 4.64
CA THR A 220 14.14 0.56 4.93
C THR A 220 13.14 -0.21 5.79
N ALA A 221 12.56 0.43 6.80
CA ALA A 221 11.55 -0.18 7.67
C ALA A 221 10.31 -0.59 6.87
N ALA A 222 9.80 0.28 5.99
CA ALA A 222 8.66 -0.01 5.13
C ALA A 222 8.93 -1.20 4.21
N ILE A 223 10.06 -1.20 3.50
CA ILE A 223 10.47 -2.28 2.60
C ILE A 223 10.65 -3.58 3.37
N TYR A 224 11.34 -3.55 4.52
CA TYR A 224 11.57 -4.73 5.36
C TYR A 224 10.26 -5.34 5.84
N CYS A 225 9.35 -4.54 6.41
CA CYS A 225 8.05 -5.03 6.88
C CYS A 225 7.24 -5.66 5.74
N LEU A 226 7.14 -4.98 4.61
CA LEU A 226 6.40 -5.49 3.46
C LEU A 226 7.02 -6.77 2.91
N SER A 227 8.36 -6.85 2.83
CA SER A 227 9.05 -8.05 2.33
C SER A 227 8.80 -9.27 3.23
N VAL A 228 8.86 -9.09 4.56
CA VAL A 228 8.58 -10.19 5.50
C VAL A 228 7.12 -10.59 5.43
N LEU A 229 6.19 -9.63 5.40
CA LEU A 229 4.76 -9.94 5.29
C LEU A 229 4.42 -10.62 3.95
N SER A 230 5.01 -10.16 2.85
CA SER A 230 4.85 -10.79 1.54
C SER A 230 5.37 -12.23 1.55
N TYR A 231 6.56 -12.46 2.06
CA TYR A 231 7.18 -13.79 2.14
C TYR A 231 6.37 -14.77 3.01
N GLU A 232 5.82 -14.31 4.13
CA GLU A 232 5.10 -15.17 5.07
C GLU A 232 3.63 -15.40 4.67
N LEU A 233 3.00 -14.50 3.91
CA LEU A 233 1.55 -14.48 3.72
C LEU A 233 1.08 -14.65 2.26
N MET A 234 1.96 -14.50 1.28
CA MET A 234 1.65 -14.63 -0.16
C MET A 234 2.27 -15.87 -0.81
#